data_9f49cf0e491b3c941d25af1928b45779
#
_entry.id   9f49cf0e491b3c941d25af1928b45779
#
_cell.length_a   1.000
_cell.length_b   1.000
_cell.length_c   1.000
_cell.angle_alpha   90.00
_cell.angle_beta   90.00
_cell.angle_gamma   90.00
#
_symmetry.space_group_name_H-M   'P 1'
#
loop_
_entity.id
_entity.type
_entity.pdbx_description
1 polymer ?
#
loop_
_entity_poly.entity_id
_entity_poly.type
_entity_poly.pdbx_seq_one_letter_code
_entity_poly.pdbx_strand_id
1 'polypeptide(L)'
;SSYKVKEGDKISLEIEEPKESKLKPEEIPLDVIYEDNDIIIINKAKGMVVHPGNGNPDGTLANAIMARCKESLSGIGGEIRPGIVHRIDKDTSGIIIVAKNDKAHLSISEQIKEHKTTKTYLALVRGRVKENEATIDMPIARSKKDRKKMAVDKDGKKAVTHFKVLKRYPENTLLELVIETGRTHQIRVHLSEIGYPIVGDYTYSNG
;
A
#
# COMPACT_ATOMS: atom_id res chain seq x y z
N SER A 1 -14.58 -17.74 18.34
CA SER A 1 -15.16 -18.21 19.60
C SER A 1 -15.65 -17.01 20.40
N SER A 2 -16.86 -17.05 20.94
CA SER A 2 -17.48 -15.99 21.75
C SER A 2 -17.43 -16.30 23.26
N TYR A 3 -16.56 -17.25 23.66
CA TYR A 3 -16.39 -17.62 25.06
C TYR A 3 -15.78 -16.45 25.86
N LYS A 4 -16.42 -16.07 26.97
CA LYS A 4 -15.90 -15.09 27.91
C LYS A 4 -15.14 -15.82 29.02
N VAL A 5 -13.83 -15.53 29.13
CA VAL A 5 -12.94 -16.12 30.13
C VAL A 5 -13.43 -15.82 31.55
N LYS A 6 -13.37 -16.81 32.45
CA LYS A 6 -13.76 -16.72 33.87
C LYS A 6 -12.55 -16.99 34.75
N GLU A 7 -12.65 -16.55 36.00
CA GLU A 7 -11.63 -16.86 37.00
C GLU A 7 -11.53 -18.40 37.20
N GLY A 8 -10.31 -18.93 37.11
CA GLY A 8 -10.04 -20.38 37.18
C GLY A 8 -9.94 -21.06 35.81
N ASP A 9 -10.24 -20.40 34.69
CA ASP A 9 -10.04 -20.98 33.38
C ASP A 9 -8.53 -21.20 33.10
N LYS A 10 -8.19 -22.38 32.61
CA LYS A 10 -6.85 -22.70 32.13
C LYS A 10 -6.78 -22.39 30.64
N ILE A 11 -5.86 -21.49 30.28
CA ILE A 11 -5.59 -21.15 28.89
C ILE A 11 -4.27 -21.82 28.51
N SER A 12 -4.27 -22.70 27.52
CA SER A 12 -3.07 -23.23 26.87
C SER A 12 -2.91 -22.59 25.51
N LEU A 13 -1.72 -22.06 25.26
CA LEU A 13 -1.31 -21.54 23.96
C LEU A 13 -0.24 -22.44 23.39
N GLU A 14 -0.54 -23.10 22.29
CA GLU A 14 0.43 -23.86 21.53
C GLU A 14 0.97 -22.93 20.42
N ILE A 15 2.23 -22.55 20.54
CA ILE A 15 2.91 -21.72 19.54
C ILE A 15 3.54 -22.69 18.54
N GLU A 16 2.96 -22.77 17.33
CA GLU A 16 3.59 -23.52 16.24
C GLU A 16 4.97 -22.90 15.93
N GLU A 17 5.96 -23.76 15.70
CA GLU A 17 7.25 -23.28 15.20
C GLU A 17 7.05 -22.51 13.89
N PRO A 18 7.87 -21.47 13.62
CA PRO A 18 7.80 -20.75 12.35
C PRO A 18 7.92 -21.71 11.16
N LYS A 19 6.86 -21.82 10.37
CA LYS A 19 6.91 -22.61 9.13
C LYS A 19 7.82 -21.90 8.14
N GLU A 20 8.69 -22.66 7.48
CA GLU A 20 9.51 -22.10 6.39
C GLU A 20 8.65 -21.32 5.41
N SER A 21 9.10 -20.14 5.06
CA SER A 21 8.39 -19.24 4.15
C SER A 21 8.12 -19.95 2.82
N LYS A 22 6.85 -20.02 2.40
CA LYS A 22 6.48 -20.50 1.06
C LYS A 22 6.89 -19.52 -0.04
N LEU A 23 7.34 -18.33 0.34
CA LEU A 23 7.80 -17.30 -0.56
C LEU A 23 9.18 -17.69 -1.12
N LYS A 24 9.25 -17.94 -2.41
CA LYS A 24 10.50 -18.31 -3.08
C LYS A 24 11.31 -17.05 -3.42
N PRO A 25 12.63 -17.02 -3.13
CA PRO A 25 13.50 -15.96 -3.62
C PRO A 25 13.53 -15.97 -5.16
N GLU A 26 13.41 -14.80 -5.78
CA GLU A 26 13.50 -14.62 -7.22
C GLU A 26 14.44 -13.48 -7.57
N GLU A 27 15.39 -13.69 -8.47
CA GLU A 27 16.32 -12.65 -8.95
C GLU A 27 15.63 -11.73 -9.95
N ILE A 28 14.85 -10.78 -9.40
CA ILE A 28 14.16 -9.74 -10.16
C ILE A 28 14.94 -8.44 -10.01
N PRO A 29 15.29 -7.73 -11.08
CA PRO A 29 15.97 -6.45 -11.01
C PRO A 29 15.15 -5.43 -10.21
N LEU A 30 15.81 -4.74 -9.26
CA LEU A 30 15.22 -3.70 -8.42
C LEU A 30 15.97 -2.37 -8.63
N ASP A 31 15.20 -1.30 -8.80
CA ASP A 31 15.73 0.06 -8.79
C ASP A 31 15.90 0.51 -7.32
N VAL A 32 17.09 0.24 -6.78
CA VAL A 32 17.44 0.56 -5.38
C VAL A 32 17.98 1.98 -5.32
N ILE A 33 17.29 2.84 -4.56
CA ILE A 33 17.66 4.26 -4.35
C ILE A 33 18.66 4.40 -3.19
N TYR A 34 18.44 3.61 -2.13
CA TYR A 34 19.25 3.64 -0.92
C TYR A 34 19.22 2.29 -0.22
N GLU A 35 20.33 1.92 0.39
CA GLU A 35 20.42 0.72 1.22
C GLU A 35 21.50 0.90 2.30
N ASP A 36 21.15 0.49 3.53
CA ASP A 36 22.06 0.35 4.66
C ASP A 36 21.80 -0.96 5.42
N ASN A 37 22.23 -1.05 6.68
CA ASN A 37 22.04 -2.24 7.51
C ASN A 37 20.59 -2.40 8.02
N ASP A 38 19.81 -1.33 8.04
CA ASP A 38 18.48 -1.28 8.64
C ASP A 38 17.36 -1.27 7.60
N ILE A 39 17.55 -0.58 6.46
CA ILE A 39 16.52 -0.40 5.46
C ILE A 39 17.04 -0.54 4.04
N ILE A 40 16.14 -0.82 3.12
CA ILE A 40 16.32 -0.65 1.69
C ILE A 40 15.17 0.17 1.12
N ILE A 41 15.49 1.20 0.31
CA ILE A 41 14.53 2.07 -0.37
C ILE A 41 14.55 1.73 -1.85
N ILE A 42 13.38 1.39 -2.40
CA ILE A 42 13.22 0.90 -3.76
C ILE A 42 12.23 1.80 -4.50
N ASN A 43 12.55 2.18 -5.72
CA ASN A 43 11.59 2.73 -6.66
C ASN A 43 10.87 1.58 -7.36
N LYS A 44 9.71 1.19 -6.82
CA LYS A 44 8.92 0.09 -7.36
C LYS A 44 8.42 0.42 -8.77
N ALA A 45 8.70 -0.44 -9.72
CA ALA A 45 8.18 -0.29 -11.08
C ALA A 45 6.65 -0.47 -11.13
N LYS A 46 6.00 0.20 -12.10
CA LYS A 46 4.61 -0.09 -12.49
C LYS A 46 4.49 -1.55 -12.93
N GLY A 47 3.38 -2.19 -12.60
CA GLY A 47 3.10 -3.60 -12.92
C GLY A 47 3.62 -4.61 -11.91
N MET A 48 4.52 -4.22 -11.00
CA MET A 48 5.05 -5.07 -9.94
C MET A 48 4.11 -5.06 -8.72
N VAL A 49 3.69 -6.24 -8.27
CA VAL A 49 2.93 -6.41 -7.02
C VAL A 49 3.89 -6.42 -5.83
N VAL A 50 3.49 -5.83 -4.71
CA VAL A 50 4.38 -5.73 -3.53
C VAL A 50 4.57 -7.10 -2.84
N HIS A 51 3.52 -7.90 -2.69
CA HIS A 51 3.57 -9.21 -2.04
C HIS A 51 2.58 -10.18 -2.67
N PRO A 52 2.80 -11.50 -2.58
CA PRO A 52 1.92 -12.49 -3.16
C PRO A 52 0.46 -12.36 -2.77
N GLY A 53 -0.42 -12.69 -3.69
CA GLY A 53 -1.86 -12.67 -3.50
C GLY A 53 -2.58 -13.39 -4.63
N ASN A 54 -3.92 -13.40 -4.60
CA ASN A 54 -4.71 -14.04 -5.64
C ASN A 54 -4.35 -13.50 -7.03
N GLY A 55 -3.94 -14.40 -7.94
CA GLY A 55 -3.56 -14.07 -9.32
C GLY A 55 -2.11 -13.56 -9.49
N ASN A 56 -1.32 -13.46 -8.41
CA ASN A 56 0.11 -13.13 -8.47
C ASN A 56 0.81 -13.88 -7.32
N PRO A 57 1.05 -15.21 -7.47
CA PRO A 57 1.65 -16.01 -6.41
C PRO A 57 3.16 -15.77 -6.26
N ASP A 58 3.80 -15.30 -7.29
CA ASP A 58 5.23 -15.06 -7.47
C ASP A 58 5.49 -13.78 -8.27
N GLY A 59 6.74 -13.50 -8.64
CA GLY A 59 7.12 -12.32 -9.41
C GLY A 59 6.90 -11.01 -8.65
N THR A 60 6.87 -11.03 -7.32
CA THR A 60 6.53 -9.84 -6.51
C THR A 60 7.77 -9.16 -5.94
N LEU A 61 7.61 -7.93 -5.45
CA LEU A 61 8.67 -7.23 -4.74
C LEU A 61 9.21 -8.06 -3.57
N ALA A 62 8.33 -8.75 -2.84
CA ALA A 62 8.73 -9.63 -1.74
C ALA A 62 9.66 -10.76 -2.19
N ASN A 63 9.39 -11.41 -3.34
CA ASN A 63 10.28 -12.43 -3.92
C ASN A 63 11.65 -11.85 -4.25
N ALA A 64 11.70 -10.67 -4.88
CA ALA A 64 12.94 -10.00 -5.24
C ALA A 64 13.77 -9.57 -4.02
N ILE A 65 13.11 -9.05 -2.98
CA ILE A 65 13.76 -8.66 -1.72
C ILE A 65 14.35 -9.88 -1.02
N MET A 66 13.64 -11.00 -0.98
CA MET A 66 14.17 -12.23 -0.41
C MET A 66 15.42 -12.72 -1.11
N ALA A 67 15.47 -12.66 -2.44
CA ALA A 67 16.68 -13.02 -3.19
C ALA A 67 17.85 -12.09 -2.89
N ARG A 68 17.58 -10.77 -2.76
CA ARG A 68 18.61 -9.75 -2.49
C ARG A 68 19.14 -9.78 -1.07
N CYS A 69 18.24 -9.80 -0.08
CA CYS A 69 18.59 -9.62 1.35
C CYS A 69 18.80 -10.94 2.09
N LYS A 70 18.45 -12.07 1.47
CA LYS A 70 18.59 -13.41 2.04
C LYS A 70 18.11 -13.46 3.50
N GLU A 71 19.03 -13.75 4.44
CA GLU A 71 18.73 -13.92 5.87
C GLU A 71 18.58 -12.61 6.66
N SER A 72 18.84 -11.45 6.04
CA SER A 72 18.83 -10.15 6.72
C SER A 72 17.48 -9.41 6.62
N LEU A 73 16.36 -10.11 6.56
CA LEU A 73 15.03 -9.48 6.53
C LEU A 73 14.32 -9.62 7.86
N SER A 74 13.54 -8.59 8.24
CA SER A 74 12.65 -8.68 9.39
C SER A 74 11.59 -9.75 9.16
N GLY A 75 11.44 -10.65 10.15
CA GLY A 75 10.40 -11.69 10.17
C GLY A 75 9.04 -11.22 10.67
N ILE A 76 8.91 -10.00 11.20
CA ILE A 76 7.68 -9.49 11.85
C ILE A 76 6.48 -9.48 10.89
N GLY A 77 6.70 -9.23 9.60
CA GLY A 77 5.65 -9.27 8.57
C GLY A 77 5.11 -10.67 8.26
N GLY A 78 5.64 -11.71 8.90
CA GLY A 78 5.36 -13.13 8.64
C GLY A 78 5.98 -13.63 7.33
N GLU A 79 5.77 -14.91 7.05
CA GLU A 79 6.42 -15.63 5.95
C GLU A 79 6.19 -15.04 4.55
N ILE A 80 5.10 -14.29 4.37
CA ILE A 80 4.68 -13.79 3.06
C ILE A 80 5.10 -12.33 2.83
N ARG A 81 5.53 -11.61 3.88
CA ARG A 81 5.80 -10.15 3.81
C ARG A 81 7.07 -9.76 4.55
N PRO A 82 8.20 -10.42 4.29
CA PRO A 82 9.42 -10.15 5.03
C PRO A 82 9.85 -8.68 4.83
N GLY A 83 9.98 -7.96 5.95
CA GLY A 83 10.44 -6.57 5.97
C GLY A 83 9.47 -5.53 5.38
N ILE A 84 8.31 -5.93 4.83
CA ILE A 84 7.38 -5.00 4.17
C ILE A 84 6.48 -4.31 5.20
N VAL A 85 6.66 -3.01 5.36
CA VAL A 85 5.94 -2.15 6.33
C VAL A 85 4.79 -1.37 5.70
N HIS A 86 4.78 -1.19 4.39
CA HIS A 86 3.69 -0.54 3.63
C HIS A 86 3.62 -1.04 2.20
N ARG A 87 2.60 -0.60 1.47
CA ARG A 87 2.39 -1.00 0.07
C ARG A 87 1.81 0.12 -0.77
N ILE A 88 2.08 0.07 -2.07
CA ILE A 88 1.37 0.79 -3.13
C ILE A 88 0.75 -0.22 -4.10
N ASP A 89 -0.18 0.22 -4.93
CA ASP A 89 -0.88 -0.65 -5.88
C ASP A 89 0.07 -1.22 -6.96
N LYS A 90 -0.34 -2.29 -7.63
CA LYS A 90 0.42 -2.94 -8.72
C LYS A 90 0.86 -1.92 -9.77
N ASP A 91 -0.06 -1.10 -10.26
CA ASP A 91 0.18 -0.16 -11.35
C ASP A 91 0.64 1.23 -10.89
N THR A 92 0.85 1.42 -9.60
CA THR A 92 1.50 2.60 -9.03
C THR A 92 3.00 2.37 -8.95
N SER A 93 3.80 3.25 -9.54
CA SER A 93 5.24 3.31 -9.34
C SER A 93 5.60 4.20 -8.16
N GLY A 94 6.80 4.05 -7.62
CA GLY A 94 7.32 4.94 -6.59
C GLY A 94 7.94 4.24 -5.39
N ILE A 95 8.16 4.99 -4.34
CA ILE A 95 8.99 4.62 -3.20
C ILE A 95 8.33 3.55 -2.33
N ILE A 96 9.08 2.48 -2.08
CA ILE A 96 8.80 1.48 -1.05
C ILE A 96 10.00 1.40 -0.11
N ILE A 97 9.73 1.46 1.19
CA ILE A 97 10.71 1.22 2.24
C ILE A 97 10.51 -0.20 2.75
N VAL A 98 11.60 -0.95 2.86
CA VAL A 98 11.63 -2.29 3.40
C VAL A 98 12.61 -2.33 4.57
N ALA A 99 12.20 -2.95 5.67
CA ALA A 99 13.02 -3.13 6.86
C ALA A 99 13.86 -4.40 6.75
N LYS A 100 15.17 -4.28 6.97
CA LYS A 100 16.12 -5.40 6.92
C LYS A 100 16.24 -6.13 8.27
N ASN A 101 15.73 -5.54 9.34
CA ASN A 101 15.72 -6.15 10.67
C ASN A 101 14.47 -5.74 11.47
N ASP A 102 14.22 -6.43 12.56
CA ASP A 102 13.02 -6.24 13.39
C ASP A 102 12.96 -4.87 14.06
N LYS A 103 14.10 -4.31 14.45
CA LYS A 103 14.17 -2.97 15.05
C LYS A 103 13.70 -1.90 14.07
N ALA A 104 14.20 -1.93 12.86
CA ALA A 104 13.77 -1.02 11.79
C ALA A 104 12.29 -1.23 11.44
N HIS A 105 11.83 -2.49 11.38
CA HIS A 105 10.43 -2.82 11.10
C HIS A 105 9.48 -2.20 12.13
N LEU A 106 9.74 -2.40 13.40
CA LEU A 106 8.94 -1.85 14.49
C LEU A 106 8.92 -0.32 14.45
N SER A 107 10.10 0.30 14.33
CA SER A 107 10.23 1.75 14.29
C SER A 107 9.47 2.38 13.12
N ILE A 108 9.62 1.85 11.91
CA ILE A 108 8.93 2.39 10.71
C ILE A 108 7.43 2.14 10.80
N SER A 109 7.02 0.94 11.26
CA SER A 109 5.59 0.61 11.42
C SER A 109 4.89 1.52 12.41
N GLU A 110 5.56 1.87 13.53
CA GLU A 110 5.06 2.80 14.53
C GLU A 110 4.93 4.22 13.95
N GLN A 111 5.95 4.71 13.25
CA GLN A 111 5.91 6.02 12.59
C GLN A 111 4.77 6.12 11.57
N ILE A 112 4.53 5.04 10.79
CA ILE A 112 3.41 4.98 9.84
C ILE A 112 2.07 4.98 10.58
N LYS A 113 1.95 4.22 11.68
CA LYS A 113 0.74 4.11 12.51
C LYS A 113 0.40 5.45 13.18
N GLU A 114 1.42 6.17 13.65
CA GLU A 114 1.27 7.47 14.31
C GLU A 114 1.18 8.64 13.32
N HIS A 115 1.08 8.36 12.00
CA HIS A 115 1.02 9.37 10.95
C HIS A 115 2.21 10.34 10.94
N LYS A 116 3.38 9.93 11.43
CA LYS A 116 4.63 10.70 11.39
C LYS A 116 5.30 10.73 10.03
N THR A 117 4.81 9.92 9.09
CA THR A 117 5.34 9.85 7.72
C THR A 117 4.39 10.58 6.76
N THR A 118 4.93 11.51 5.98
CA THR A 118 4.17 12.15 4.89
C THR A 118 4.23 11.28 3.65
N LYS A 119 3.07 10.93 3.09
CA LYS A 119 2.94 10.14 1.87
C LYS A 119 2.43 11.01 0.74
N THR A 120 3.35 11.42 -0.15
CA THR A 120 3.07 12.29 -1.28
C THR A 120 3.05 11.49 -2.59
N TYR A 121 2.07 11.79 -3.42
CA TYR A 121 1.86 11.15 -4.72
C TYR A 121 1.68 12.20 -5.81
N LEU A 122 1.99 11.84 -7.04
CA LEU A 122 1.63 12.59 -8.23
C LEU A 122 0.59 11.80 -9.02
N ALA A 123 -0.43 12.49 -9.52
CA ALA A 123 -1.41 11.90 -10.41
C ALA A 123 -1.77 12.86 -11.55
N LEU A 124 -1.77 12.35 -12.77
CA LEU A 124 -2.38 13.01 -13.92
C LEU A 124 -3.83 12.55 -14.00
N VAL A 125 -4.78 13.47 -13.87
CA VAL A 125 -6.22 13.20 -13.92
C VAL A 125 -6.83 13.70 -15.21
N ARG A 126 -7.93 13.07 -15.66
CA ARG A 126 -8.75 13.53 -16.77
C ARG A 126 -9.56 14.76 -16.35
N GLY A 127 -9.67 15.69 -17.24
CA GLY A 127 -10.43 16.91 -17.03
C GLY A 127 -9.62 18.03 -16.36
N ARG A 128 -10.23 19.19 -16.33
CA ARG A 128 -9.62 20.40 -15.81
C ARG A 128 -10.18 20.69 -14.41
N VAL A 129 -9.43 20.30 -13.40
CA VAL A 129 -9.80 20.53 -11.98
C VAL A 129 -9.93 22.02 -11.74
N LYS A 130 -11.07 22.46 -11.18
CA LYS A 130 -11.38 23.89 -10.97
C LYS A 130 -10.66 24.45 -9.75
N GLU A 131 -10.74 23.75 -8.65
CA GLU A 131 -10.13 24.11 -7.37
C GLU A 131 -8.61 24.02 -7.45
N ASN A 132 -7.88 24.94 -6.81
CA ASN A 132 -6.42 24.88 -6.74
C ASN A 132 -5.95 23.83 -5.75
N GLU A 133 -6.70 23.63 -4.69
CA GLU A 133 -6.47 22.64 -3.64
C GLU A 133 -7.80 22.25 -3.00
N ALA A 134 -7.92 21.03 -2.51
CA ALA A 134 -9.06 20.57 -1.73
C ALA A 134 -8.72 19.32 -0.91
N THR A 135 -9.62 19.02 0.03
CA THR A 135 -9.60 17.80 0.83
C THR A 135 -10.79 16.93 0.46
N ILE A 136 -10.53 15.66 0.20
CA ILE A 136 -11.55 14.63 -0.04
C ILE A 136 -11.59 13.76 1.23
N ASP A 137 -12.64 13.89 2.02
CA ASP A 137 -12.90 13.09 3.23
C ASP A 137 -14.15 12.25 2.98
N MET A 138 -13.93 11.07 2.39
CA MET A 138 -14.99 10.14 2.01
C MET A 138 -14.61 8.72 2.43
N PRO A 139 -15.42 8.03 3.27
CA PRO A 139 -15.13 6.67 3.70
C PRO A 139 -15.11 5.68 2.53
N ILE A 140 -14.21 4.70 2.60
CA ILE A 140 -14.01 3.71 1.53
C ILE A 140 -14.30 2.29 2.05
N ALA A 141 -15.08 1.55 1.26
CA ALA A 141 -15.36 0.13 1.47
C ALA A 141 -15.15 -0.66 0.16
N ARG A 142 -15.23 -1.99 0.25
CA ARG A 142 -15.28 -2.83 -0.94
C ARG A 142 -16.61 -2.63 -1.66
N SER A 143 -16.56 -2.43 -2.97
CA SER A 143 -17.76 -2.21 -3.77
C SER A 143 -18.75 -3.37 -3.64
N LYS A 144 -20.02 -3.06 -3.39
CA LYS A 144 -21.11 -4.03 -3.33
C LYS A 144 -21.49 -4.57 -4.72
N LYS A 145 -21.19 -3.78 -5.79
CA LYS A 145 -21.51 -4.14 -7.18
C LYS A 145 -20.39 -4.93 -7.86
N ASP A 146 -19.13 -4.61 -7.56
CA ASP A 146 -17.95 -5.27 -8.13
C ASP A 146 -16.90 -5.49 -7.04
N ARG A 147 -16.77 -6.72 -6.57
CA ARG A 147 -15.84 -7.09 -5.49
C ARG A 147 -14.35 -6.90 -5.83
N LYS A 148 -14.00 -6.65 -7.09
CA LYS A 148 -12.63 -6.29 -7.48
C LYS A 148 -12.33 -4.82 -7.25
N LYS A 149 -13.36 -3.98 -7.07
CA LYS A 149 -13.25 -2.53 -6.86
C LYS A 149 -13.46 -2.15 -5.39
N MET A 150 -12.93 -0.99 -5.05
CA MET A 150 -13.31 -0.23 -3.85
C MET A 150 -14.27 0.89 -4.28
N ALA A 151 -15.04 1.42 -3.33
CA ALA A 151 -15.98 2.51 -3.58
C ALA A 151 -16.13 3.38 -2.35
N VAL A 152 -16.56 4.63 -2.53
CA VAL A 152 -17.04 5.46 -1.45
C VAL A 152 -18.32 4.82 -0.89
N ASP A 153 -18.37 4.60 0.41
CA ASP A 153 -19.52 4.03 1.11
C ASP A 153 -19.53 4.59 2.54
N LYS A 154 -20.68 5.12 2.97
CA LYS A 154 -20.87 5.72 4.32
C LYS A 154 -20.50 4.79 5.47
N ASP A 155 -20.64 3.47 5.25
CA ASP A 155 -20.29 2.42 6.22
C ASP A 155 -18.82 1.98 6.06
N GLY A 156 -18.06 2.65 5.21
CA GLY A 156 -16.66 2.36 4.92
C GLY A 156 -15.71 2.84 6.01
N LYS A 157 -14.43 2.55 5.82
CA LYS A 157 -13.37 3.03 6.70
C LYS A 157 -13.00 4.46 6.32
N LYS A 158 -12.80 5.33 7.33
CA LYS A 158 -12.32 6.72 7.13
C LYS A 158 -11.16 6.75 6.14
N ALA A 159 -11.23 7.67 5.18
CA ALA A 159 -10.20 7.89 4.19
C ALA A 159 -10.14 9.39 3.86
N VAL A 160 -8.93 9.97 3.96
CA VAL A 160 -8.69 11.40 3.74
C VAL A 160 -7.54 11.58 2.76
N THR A 161 -7.80 12.35 1.71
CA THR A 161 -6.84 12.69 0.64
C THR A 161 -6.88 14.20 0.41
N HIS A 162 -5.73 14.85 0.51
CA HIS A 162 -5.55 16.26 0.13
C HIS A 162 -4.95 16.31 -1.26
N PHE A 163 -5.39 17.25 -2.08
CA PHE A 163 -4.72 17.51 -3.35
C PHE A 163 -4.41 18.98 -3.55
N LYS A 164 -3.37 19.22 -4.35
CA LYS A 164 -2.99 20.53 -4.86
C LYS A 164 -2.74 20.43 -6.36
N VAL A 165 -3.25 21.37 -7.13
CA VAL A 165 -3.01 21.44 -8.57
C VAL A 165 -1.59 21.96 -8.80
N LEU A 166 -0.78 21.18 -9.50
CA LEU A 166 0.55 21.59 -9.94
C LEU A 166 0.48 22.23 -11.34
N LYS A 167 -0.29 21.62 -12.25
CA LYS A 167 -0.40 22.14 -13.64
C LYS A 167 -1.72 21.71 -14.27
N ARG A 168 -2.34 22.63 -15.02
CA ARG A 168 -3.51 22.35 -15.85
C ARG A 168 -3.09 22.29 -17.32
N TYR A 169 -3.49 21.23 -17.99
CA TYR A 169 -3.39 21.07 -19.44
C TYR A 169 -4.78 21.24 -20.08
N PRO A 170 -4.90 21.25 -21.40
CA PRO A 170 -6.21 21.41 -22.03
C PRO A 170 -7.26 20.40 -21.56
N GLU A 171 -6.90 19.12 -21.46
CA GLU A 171 -7.81 18.02 -21.12
C GLU A 171 -7.46 17.28 -19.82
N ASN A 172 -6.37 17.66 -19.16
CA ASN A 172 -5.86 16.94 -17.98
C ASN A 172 -5.36 17.92 -16.93
N THR A 173 -5.23 17.44 -15.70
CA THR A 173 -4.61 18.19 -14.60
C THR A 173 -3.61 17.31 -13.87
N LEU A 174 -2.41 17.85 -13.62
CA LEU A 174 -1.40 17.23 -12.76
C LEU A 174 -1.64 17.68 -11.32
N LEU A 175 -1.83 16.71 -10.43
CA LEU A 175 -2.05 16.90 -9.01
C LEU A 175 -0.88 16.35 -8.19
N GLU A 176 -0.54 17.06 -7.14
CA GLU A 176 0.16 16.53 -5.97
C GLU A 176 -0.89 16.12 -4.94
N LEU A 177 -0.73 14.94 -4.35
CA LEU A 177 -1.66 14.42 -3.35
C LEU A 177 -0.92 13.99 -2.09
N VAL A 178 -1.49 14.32 -0.94
CA VAL A 178 -1.04 13.85 0.38
C VAL A 178 -2.17 13.07 1.01
N ILE A 179 -1.87 11.88 1.55
CA ILE A 179 -2.86 11.03 2.19
C ILE A 179 -2.58 10.88 3.68
N GLU A 180 -3.62 11.08 4.53
CA GLU A 180 -3.56 10.78 5.95
C GLU A 180 -3.74 9.28 6.23
N THR A 181 -4.56 8.63 5.43
CA THR A 181 -4.93 7.21 5.54
C THR A 181 -4.41 6.43 4.33
N GLY A 182 -4.26 5.11 4.44
CA GLY A 182 -3.77 4.25 3.35
C GLY A 182 -4.78 3.14 3.02
N ARG A 183 -5.97 3.49 2.53
CA ARG A 183 -6.96 2.48 2.11
C ARG A 183 -6.62 1.96 0.71
N THR A 184 -7.00 0.72 0.43
CA THR A 184 -6.82 0.12 -0.89
C THR A 184 -7.44 1.01 -1.97
N HIS A 185 -6.70 1.33 -3.02
CA HIS A 185 -7.10 2.19 -4.14
C HIS A 185 -7.57 3.60 -3.73
N GLN A 186 -7.22 4.10 -2.55
CA GLN A 186 -7.80 5.32 -1.98
C GLN A 186 -7.79 6.52 -2.94
N ILE A 187 -6.62 6.89 -3.46
CA ILE A 187 -6.48 8.04 -4.38
C ILE A 187 -7.31 7.81 -5.63
N ARG A 188 -7.28 6.61 -6.19
CA ARG A 188 -7.99 6.23 -7.41
C ARG A 188 -9.50 6.33 -7.24
N VAL A 189 -10.03 5.84 -6.13
CA VAL A 189 -11.46 5.92 -5.78
C VAL A 189 -11.87 7.36 -5.54
N HIS A 190 -11.15 8.10 -4.71
CA HIS A 190 -11.46 9.49 -4.39
C HIS A 190 -11.49 10.38 -5.62
N LEU A 191 -10.45 10.31 -6.46
CA LEU A 191 -10.39 11.13 -7.67
C LEU A 191 -11.48 10.76 -8.68
N SER A 192 -11.79 9.47 -8.83
CA SER A 192 -12.90 9.03 -9.67
C SER A 192 -14.26 9.51 -9.15
N GLU A 193 -14.49 9.45 -7.84
CA GLU A 193 -15.75 9.87 -7.19
C GLU A 193 -16.04 11.36 -7.41
N ILE A 194 -15.00 12.20 -7.35
CA ILE A 194 -15.16 13.64 -7.62
C ILE A 194 -15.13 14.01 -9.11
N GLY A 195 -15.16 12.99 -10.01
CA GLY A 195 -15.26 13.20 -11.46
C GLY A 195 -13.93 13.45 -12.18
N TYR A 196 -12.79 13.27 -11.53
CA TYR A 196 -11.45 13.45 -12.10
C TYR A 196 -10.62 12.14 -12.05
N PRO A 197 -11.00 11.07 -12.77
CA PRO A 197 -10.30 9.80 -12.71
C PRO A 197 -8.86 9.93 -13.23
N ILE A 198 -7.97 9.08 -12.70
CA ILE A 198 -6.56 9.06 -13.11
C ILE A 198 -6.44 8.59 -14.57
N VAL A 199 -5.61 9.27 -15.34
CA VAL A 199 -5.31 8.90 -16.73
C VAL A 199 -4.67 7.51 -16.76
N GLY A 200 -5.22 6.61 -17.58
CA GLY A 200 -4.74 5.23 -17.72
C GLY A 200 -5.17 4.29 -16.60
N ASP A 201 -6.06 4.70 -15.71
CA ASP A 201 -6.67 3.80 -14.71
C ASP A 201 -7.88 3.08 -15.31
N TYR A 202 -7.68 1.88 -15.84
CA TYR A 202 -8.75 1.06 -16.45
C TYR A 202 -9.79 0.54 -15.45
N THR A 203 -9.54 0.66 -14.14
CA THR A 203 -10.45 0.17 -13.11
C THR A 203 -11.52 1.21 -12.77
N TYR A 204 -11.12 2.49 -12.68
CA TYR A 204 -11.97 3.57 -12.17
C TYR A 204 -12.27 4.65 -13.20
N SER A 205 -11.61 4.67 -14.36
CA SER A 205 -12.01 5.52 -15.47
C SER A 205 -12.95 4.76 -16.39
N ASN A 206 -14.09 5.33 -16.69
CA ASN A 206 -14.96 4.83 -17.75
C ASN A 206 -14.28 5.13 -19.10
N GLY A 207 -13.52 4.17 -19.63
CA GLY A 207 -12.95 4.14 -20.97
C GLY A 207 -11.95 5.27 -21.32
#